data_8f0826b2ded5f2c95f7a0f4acc8a4bd7
#
_entry.id   8f0826b2ded5f2c95f7a0f4acc8a4bd7
#
_cell.length_a   1.000
_cell.length_b   1.000
_cell.length_c   1.000
_cell.angle_alpha   90.00
_cell.angle_beta   90.00
_cell.angle_gamma   90.00
#
_symmetry.space_group_name_H-M   'P 1'
#
loop_
_entity.id
_entity.type
_entity.pdbx_description
1 polymer ?
#
loop_
_entity_poly.entity_id
_entity_poly.type
_entity_poly.pdbx_seq_one_letter_code
_entity_poly.pdbx_strand_id
1 'polypeptide(L)'
;MRLIIAFAAVVVFAAVFLSACNSTEKSASNSPVAALSPAATVPGDGVRRITAAELKALLDKGQAVVIDVRNEGSYNQGHIRGAKLIPATEILSRVSELPRDKTIVTYCS
;
A
#
# COMPACT_ATOMS: atom_id res chain seq x y z
N MET A 1 -58.53 -27.34 19.63
CA MET A 1 -58.24 -26.23 20.55
C MET A 1 -56.80 -26.19 21.07
N ARG A 2 -55.99 -27.22 20.85
CA ARG A 2 -54.58 -27.25 21.28
C ARG A 2 -53.56 -26.77 20.23
N LEU A 3 -53.99 -26.64 18.98
CA LEU A 3 -53.08 -26.26 17.88
C LEU A 3 -52.97 -24.74 17.68
N ILE A 4 -53.93 -23.96 18.18
CA ILE A 4 -53.99 -22.50 17.99
C ILE A 4 -53.04 -21.78 18.97
N ILE A 5 -52.78 -22.38 20.13
CA ILE A 5 -51.94 -21.76 21.18
C ILE A 5 -50.45 -21.84 20.83
N ALA A 6 -50.04 -22.82 20.00
CA ALA A 6 -48.64 -22.98 19.59
C ALA A 6 -48.18 -21.93 18.57
N PHE A 7 -49.09 -21.39 17.77
CA PHE A 7 -48.77 -20.36 16.76
C PHE A 7 -48.67 -18.94 17.33
N ALA A 8 -49.31 -18.66 18.44
CA ALA A 8 -49.25 -17.34 19.06
C ALA A 8 -47.94 -17.07 19.79
N ALA A 9 -47.26 -18.11 20.24
CA ALA A 9 -45.95 -17.98 20.95
C ALA A 9 -44.79 -17.73 20.02
N VAL A 10 -44.86 -18.16 18.75
CA VAL A 10 -43.75 -18.00 17.77
C VAL A 10 -43.72 -16.59 17.18
N VAL A 11 -44.87 -15.92 17.08
CA VAL A 11 -44.94 -14.57 16.49
C VAL A 11 -44.43 -13.49 17.46
N VAL A 12 -44.51 -13.69 18.76
CA VAL A 12 -43.99 -12.72 19.74
C VAL A 12 -42.49 -12.76 19.90
N PHE A 13 -41.84 -13.90 19.59
CA PHE A 13 -40.39 -14.00 19.68
C PHE A 13 -39.64 -13.42 18.48
N ALA A 14 -40.30 -13.23 17.35
CA ALA A 14 -39.69 -12.65 16.14
C ALA A 14 -39.61 -11.11 16.15
N ALA A 15 -40.32 -10.45 17.07
CA ALA A 15 -40.43 -8.98 17.12
C ALA A 15 -39.32 -8.32 18.00
N VAL A 16 -38.57 -9.09 18.76
CA VAL A 16 -37.57 -8.54 19.72
C VAL A 16 -36.14 -8.49 19.16
N PHE A 17 -35.89 -9.12 18.01
CA PHE A 17 -34.53 -9.15 17.43
C PHE A 17 -34.24 -8.11 16.35
N LEU A 18 -35.12 -7.15 16.09
CA LEU A 18 -34.87 -6.10 15.08
C LEU A 18 -34.52 -4.74 15.68
N SER A 19 -33.95 -4.69 16.87
CA SER A 19 -33.62 -3.39 17.48
C SER A 19 -32.22 -3.29 18.02
N ALA A 20 -31.22 -3.77 17.28
CA ALA A 20 -29.84 -3.47 17.63
C ALA A 20 -28.90 -3.71 16.42
N CYS A 21 -28.89 -2.84 15.44
CA CYS A 21 -27.74 -2.56 14.57
C CYS A 21 -28.05 -1.30 13.76
N ASN A 22 -28.20 -0.18 14.44
CA ASN A 22 -28.03 1.11 13.80
C ASN A 22 -26.71 1.71 14.28
N SER A 23 -25.63 1.07 13.90
CA SER A 23 -24.33 1.73 13.90
C SER A 23 -24.22 2.49 12.58
N THR A 24 -24.70 3.70 12.61
CA THR A 24 -24.36 4.71 11.62
C THR A 24 -22.87 5.02 11.77
N GLU A 25 -22.01 4.15 11.28
CA GLU A 25 -20.66 4.55 10.94
C GLU A 25 -20.71 5.28 9.60
N LYS A 26 -21.06 6.53 9.72
CA LYS A 26 -20.76 7.53 8.71
C LYS A 26 -19.26 7.82 8.82
N SER A 27 -18.45 6.83 8.52
CA SER A 27 -17.04 7.05 8.18
C SER A 27 -17.01 7.55 6.74
N ALA A 28 -17.45 8.77 6.57
CA ALA A 28 -16.99 9.56 5.44
C ALA A 28 -15.51 9.82 5.68
N SER A 29 -14.68 8.80 5.40
CA SER A 29 -13.28 9.01 5.11
C SER A 29 -13.22 9.71 3.76
N ASN A 30 -13.58 10.98 3.79
CA ASN A 30 -13.18 11.93 2.78
C ASN A 30 -11.72 12.22 3.07
N SER A 31 -10.86 11.22 2.83
CA SER A 31 -9.44 11.50 2.67
C SER A 31 -9.35 12.37 1.43
N PRO A 32 -8.99 13.64 1.57
CA PRO A 32 -8.63 14.40 0.40
C PRO A 32 -7.53 13.59 -0.26
N VAL A 33 -7.73 13.30 -1.54
CA VAL A 33 -6.64 12.88 -2.43
C VAL A 33 -5.48 13.78 -2.05
N ALA A 34 -4.49 13.21 -1.36
CA ALA A 34 -3.31 13.96 -1.00
C ALA A 34 -2.77 14.48 -2.32
N ALA A 35 -2.94 15.76 -2.52
CA ALA A 35 -2.30 16.47 -3.61
C ALA A 35 -0.87 15.95 -3.63
N LEU A 36 -0.43 15.47 -4.78
CA LEU A 36 0.92 15.03 -5.05
C LEU A 36 1.85 16.05 -4.42
N SER A 37 2.34 15.75 -3.22
CA SER A 37 3.30 16.62 -2.55
C SER A 37 4.49 16.70 -3.49
N PRO A 38 4.91 17.89 -3.91
CA PRO A 38 6.04 18.01 -4.82
C PRO A 38 7.20 17.23 -4.17
N ALA A 39 7.78 16.33 -4.95
CA ALA A 39 8.92 15.53 -4.52
C ALA A 39 9.91 16.43 -3.80
N ALA A 40 10.25 16.08 -2.56
CA ALA A 40 11.17 16.89 -1.77
C ALA A 40 12.51 16.97 -2.52
N THR A 41 12.73 18.09 -3.19
CA THR A 41 14.00 18.36 -3.86
C THR A 41 14.99 18.75 -2.77
N VAL A 42 15.90 17.84 -2.43
CA VAL A 42 17.03 18.21 -1.57
C VAL A 42 17.95 19.06 -2.40
N PRO A 43 18.29 20.27 -1.94
CA PRO A 43 19.14 21.19 -2.69
C PRO A 43 20.54 20.55 -2.90
N GLY A 44 21.02 20.52 -4.12
CA GLY A 44 22.42 20.41 -4.42
C GLY A 44 22.91 19.24 -5.28
N ASP A 45 22.20 18.12 -5.36
CA ASP A 45 22.70 16.93 -6.11
C ASP A 45 22.00 16.68 -7.46
N GLY A 46 20.98 17.47 -7.78
CA GLY A 46 20.20 17.29 -9.02
C GLY A 46 19.38 16.00 -9.10
N VAL A 47 19.35 15.19 -8.04
CA VAL A 47 18.65 13.91 -8.01
C VAL A 47 17.21 14.12 -7.57
N ARG A 48 16.25 13.67 -8.38
CA ARG A 48 14.85 13.68 -8.01
C ARG A 48 14.60 12.63 -6.93
N ARG A 49 13.92 13.04 -5.87
CA ARG A 49 13.42 12.14 -4.83
C ARG A 49 11.91 11.99 -4.98
N ILE A 50 11.41 10.80 -4.69
CA ILE A 50 9.99 10.50 -4.76
C ILE A 50 9.50 9.96 -3.41
N THR A 51 8.22 10.14 -3.15
CA THR A 51 7.57 9.62 -1.95
C THR A 51 7.26 8.12 -2.10
N ALA A 52 7.01 7.43 -0.98
CA ALA A 52 6.57 6.03 -1.01
C ALA A 52 5.25 5.85 -1.77
N ALA A 53 4.35 6.83 -1.71
CA ALA A 53 3.08 6.80 -2.44
C ALA A 53 3.30 6.91 -3.96
N GLU A 54 4.19 7.81 -4.41
CA GLU A 54 4.57 7.92 -5.82
C GLU A 54 5.24 6.64 -6.32
N LEU A 55 6.17 6.08 -5.54
CA LEU A 55 6.80 4.81 -5.87
C LEU A 55 5.78 3.71 -6.04
N LYS A 56 4.85 3.57 -5.09
CA LYS A 56 3.79 2.57 -5.17
C LYS A 56 2.96 2.74 -6.45
N ALA A 57 2.56 3.96 -6.80
CA ALA A 57 1.79 4.23 -8.01
C ALA A 57 2.55 3.87 -9.29
N LEU A 58 3.86 4.08 -9.32
CA LEU A 58 4.72 3.70 -10.45
C LEU A 58 4.88 2.18 -10.56
N LEU A 59 5.02 1.49 -9.42
CA LEU A 59 5.12 0.03 -9.38
C LEU A 59 3.82 -0.64 -9.81
N ASP A 60 2.68 -0.16 -9.35
CA ASP A 60 1.36 -0.69 -9.72
C ASP A 60 1.11 -0.56 -11.23
N LYS A 61 1.71 0.43 -11.89
CA LYS A 61 1.65 0.63 -13.35
C LYS A 61 2.76 -0.10 -14.11
N GLY A 62 3.69 -0.76 -13.44
CA GLY A 62 4.85 -1.39 -14.05
C GLY A 62 5.86 -0.41 -14.67
N GLN A 63 5.81 0.87 -14.27
CA GLN A 63 6.63 1.96 -14.83
C GLN A 63 7.94 2.19 -14.08
N ALA A 64 8.15 1.52 -12.95
CA ALA A 64 9.38 1.63 -12.18
C ALA A 64 9.95 0.27 -11.79
N VAL A 65 11.24 0.26 -11.52
CA VAL A 65 11.98 -0.82 -10.89
C VAL A 65 12.69 -0.27 -9.67
N VAL A 66 12.62 -1.00 -8.56
CA VAL A 66 13.28 -0.62 -7.30
C VAL A 66 14.60 -1.37 -7.17
N ILE A 67 15.63 -0.64 -6.87
CA ILE A 67 16.98 -1.19 -6.62
C ILE A 67 17.35 -0.88 -5.16
N ASP A 68 17.63 -1.94 -4.41
CA ASP A 68 18.21 -1.81 -3.09
C ASP A 68 19.74 -1.70 -3.25
N VAL A 69 20.27 -0.56 -2.85
CA VAL A 69 21.74 -0.32 -2.99
C VAL A 69 22.49 -0.59 -1.70
N ARG A 70 21.86 -1.16 -0.69
CA ARG A 70 22.47 -1.59 0.56
C ARG A 70 23.29 -2.86 0.38
N ASN A 71 23.87 -3.34 1.45
CA ASN A 71 24.54 -4.65 1.44
C ASN A 71 23.52 -5.80 1.57
N GLU A 72 23.99 -7.01 1.26
CA GLU A 72 23.18 -8.23 1.32
C GLU A 72 22.61 -8.49 2.72
N GLY A 73 23.36 -8.22 3.77
CA GLY A 73 22.87 -8.40 5.15
C GLY A 73 21.65 -7.55 5.46
N SER A 74 21.66 -6.28 5.06
CA SER A 74 20.52 -5.38 5.21
C SER A 74 19.33 -5.79 4.34
N TYR A 75 19.60 -6.23 3.11
CA TYR A 75 18.57 -6.72 2.22
C TYR A 75 17.84 -7.95 2.79
N ASN A 76 18.58 -8.89 3.36
CA ASN A 76 18.03 -10.13 3.95
C ASN A 76 17.22 -9.87 5.24
N GLN A 77 17.54 -8.80 5.98
CA GLN A 77 16.76 -8.39 7.16
C GLN A 77 15.39 -7.80 6.79
N GLY A 78 15.29 -7.21 5.61
CA GLY A 78 14.04 -6.66 5.09
C GLY A 78 14.28 -5.72 3.92
N HIS A 79 13.45 -5.82 2.90
CA HIS A 79 13.56 -4.98 1.70
C HIS A 79 12.18 -4.68 1.11
N ILE A 80 12.09 -3.70 0.22
CA ILE A 80 10.86 -3.38 -0.50
C ILE A 80 10.51 -4.55 -1.41
N ARG A 81 9.27 -5.01 -1.34
CA ARG A 81 8.80 -6.13 -2.16
C ARG A 81 9.08 -5.91 -3.64
N GLY A 82 9.78 -6.84 -4.26
CA GLY A 82 10.17 -6.79 -5.66
C GLY A 82 11.40 -5.93 -5.94
N ALA A 83 12.06 -5.39 -4.92
CA ALA A 83 13.34 -4.71 -5.09
C ALA A 83 14.43 -5.71 -5.49
N LYS A 84 15.29 -5.29 -6.43
CA LYS A 84 16.48 -6.04 -6.82
C LYS A 84 17.67 -5.52 -6.03
N LEU A 85 18.43 -6.43 -5.42
CA LEU A 85 19.67 -6.06 -4.74
C LEU A 85 20.79 -5.81 -5.76
N ILE A 86 21.31 -4.59 -5.76
CA ILE A 86 22.55 -4.21 -6.45
C ILE A 86 23.28 -3.23 -5.55
N PRO A 87 24.26 -3.69 -4.76
CA PRO A 87 25.02 -2.84 -3.88
C PRO A 87 25.59 -1.61 -4.59
N ALA A 88 25.63 -0.47 -3.91
CA ALA A 88 26.09 0.78 -4.51
C ALA A 88 27.46 0.67 -5.17
N THR A 89 28.35 -0.18 -4.63
CA THR A 89 29.70 -0.46 -5.16
C THR A 89 29.68 -1.23 -6.47
N GLU A 90 28.58 -1.94 -6.77
CA GLU A 90 28.45 -2.79 -7.96
C GLU A 90 27.60 -2.14 -9.07
N ILE A 91 26.94 -1.03 -8.80
CA ILE A 91 25.94 -0.46 -9.71
C ILE A 91 26.54 -0.16 -11.09
N LEU A 92 27.76 0.38 -11.14
CA LEU A 92 28.41 0.75 -12.40
C LEU A 92 28.78 -0.47 -13.26
N SER A 93 29.19 -1.56 -12.63
CA SER A 93 29.51 -2.81 -13.35
C SER A 93 28.28 -3.57 -13.81
N ARG A 94 27.13 -3.31 -13.17
CA ARG A 94 25.84 -3.99 -13.42
C ARG A 94 24.79 -3.11 -14.09
N VAL A 95 25.20 -1.99 -14.65
CA VAL A 95 24.28 -1.07 -15.38
C VAL A 95 23.51 -1.77 -16.50
N SER A 96 24.11 -2.76 -17.15
CA SER A 96 23.46 -3.54 -18.21
C SER A 96 22.26 -4.36 -17.74
N GLU A 97 22.14 -4.62 -16.44
CA GLU A 97 21.01 -5.34 -15.84
C GLU A 97 19.80 -4.43 -15.57
N LEU A 98 19.98 -3.11 -15.69
CA LEU A 98 18.96 -2.13 -15.44
C LEU A 98 18.09 -1.92 -16.70
N PRO A 99 16.74 -1.92 -16.57
CA PRO A 99 15.86 -1.64 -17.70
C PRO A 99 16.05 -0.19 -18.17
N ARG A 100 15.99 0.03 -19.47
CA ARG A 100 16.13 1.36 -20.08
C ARG A 100 14.80 2.05 -20.35
N ASP A 101 13.72 1.30 -20.24
CA ASP A 101 12.35 1.70 -20.54
C ASP A 101 11.52 2.04 -19.30
N LYS A 102 12.14 1.95 -18.11
CA LYS A 102 11.46 2.18 -16.81
C LYS A 102 12.20 3.18 -15.94
N THR A 103 11.47 3.81 -15.05
CA THR A 103 12.08 4.63 -14.00
C THR A 103 12.82 3.74 -13.03
N ILE A 104 14.09 4.01 -12.79
CA ILE A 104 14.90 3.32 -11.80
C ILE A 104 14.85 4.13 -10.52
N VAL A 105 14.41 3.49 -9.44
CA VAL A 105 14.34 4.09 -8.12
C VAL A 105 15.29 3.33 -7.20
N THR A 106 16.30 4.02 -6.69
CA THR A 106 17.22 3.46 -5.71
C THR A 106 16.81 3.88 -4.30
N TYR A 107 17.06 3.04 -3.31
CA TYR A 107 16.90 3.40 -1.90
C TYR A 107 18.02 2.83 -1.05
N CYS A 108 18.33 3.56 0.02
CA CYS A 108 19.21 3.15 1.11
C CYS A 108 18.62 3.65 2.44
N SER A 109 18.79 2.92 3.51
CA SER A 109 18.36 3.29 4.87
C SER A 109 19.31 2.69 5.89
#